data_f9da089f3ef6f36f967c4674169cba29
#
_entry.id   f9da089f3ef6f36f967c4674169cba29
#
_cell.length_a   1.000
_cell.length_b   1.000
_cell.length_c   1.000
_cell.angle_alpha   90.00
_cell.angle_beta   90.00
_cell.angle_gamma   90.00
#
_symmetry.space_group_name_H-M   'P 1'
#
loop_
_entity.id
_entity.type
_entity.pdbx_description
1 polymer ?
#
loop_
_entity_poly.entity_id
_entity_poly.type
_entity_poly.pdbx_seq_one_letter_code
_entity_poly.pdbx_strand_id
1 'polypeptide(L)'
;MPKVLVGFMGAGKTTIGRLLDPAFVDMDALLVQRLEMPISDYFARFGEESFRQQESLLLQDLLEQETSVIATGGGIVLRPENRQLLKKNPCNIYLQIDFDRLYQRLAT
;
A
#
# COMPACT_ATOMS: atom_id res chain seq x y z
N MET A 1 -9.68 2.54 14.15
CA MET A 1 -8.95 1.63 13.27
C MET A 1 -8.78 2.26 11.91
N PRO A 2 -7.64 2.15 11.25
CA PRO A 2 -7.42 2.78 9.96
C PRO A 2 -8.19 2.09 8.84
N LYS A 3 -8.52 2.86 7.81
CA LYS A 3 -8.98 2.32 6.53
C LYS A 3 -7.76 2.01 5.69
N VAL A 4 -7.59 0.76 5.30
CA VAL A 4 -6.43 0.31 4.53
C VAL A 4 -6.83 0.10 3.08
N LEU A 5 -6.18 0.82 2.17
CA LEU A 5 -6.40 0.69 0.74
C LEU A 5 -5.39 -0.31 0.18
N VAL A 6 -5.88 -1.38 -0.42
CA VAL A 6 -5.08 -2.47 -0.96
C VAL A 6 -5.37 -2.61 -2.45
N GLY A 7 -4.34 -2.79 -3.25
CA GLY A 7 -4.49 -2.97 -4.70
C GLY A 7 -3.16 -2.86 -5.42
N PHE A 8 -3.17 -3.22 -6.69
CA PHE A 8 -1.97 -3.14 -7.51
C PHE A 8 -1.59 -1.68 -7.80
N MET A 9 -0.32 -1.47 -8.19
CA MET A 9 0.15 -0.19 -8.65
C MET A 9 -0.76 0.33 -9.77
N GLY A 10 -1.14 1.60 -9.70
CA GLY A 10 -2.05 2.19 -10.69
C GLY A 10 -3.53 1.96 -10.43
N ALA A 11 -3.91 1.29 -9.32
CA ALA A 11 -5.32 1.07 -8.98
C ALA A 11 -6.01 2.30 -8.39
N GLY A 12 -5.32 3.44 -8.29
CA GLY A 12 -5.92 4.69 -7.82
C GLY A 12 -5.90 4.85 -6.30
N LYS A 13 -5.07 4.09 -5.58
CA LYS A 13 -4.99 4.16 -4.11
C LYS A 13 -4.68 5.58 -3.60
N THR A 14 -3.74 6.26 -4.24
CA THR A 14 -3.37 7.62 -3.85
C THR A 14 -4.52 8.60 -4.06
N THR A 15 -5.20 8.52 -5.19
CA THR A 15 -6.34 9.39 -5.50
C THR A 15 -7.48 9.17 -4.51
N ILE A 16 -7.83 7.90 -4.26
CA ILE A 16 -8.92 7.57 -3.32
C ILE A 16 -8.50 7.92 -1.89
N GLY A 17 -7.25 7.70 -1.53
CA GLY A 17 -6.73 8.08 -0.22
C GLY A 17 -6.91 9.56 0.05
N ARG A 18 -6.58 10.42 -0.90
CA ARG A 18 -6.75 11.87 -0.77
C ARG A 18 -8.20 12.29 -0.62
N LEU A 19 -9.11 11.59 -1.34
CA LEU A 19 -10.54 11.87 -1.25
C LEU A 19 -11.11 11.49 0.11
N LEU A 20 -10.59 10.41 0.72
CA LEU A 20 -11.03 9.97 2.04
C LEU A 20 -10.44 10.83 3.15
N ASP A 21 -9.17 11.18 3.05
CA ASP A 21 -8.47 11.99 4.05
C ASP A 21 -7.25 12.66 3.40
N PRO A 22 -7.20 14.00 3.36
CA PRO A 22 -6.01 14.71 2.84
C PRO A 22 -4.72 14.37 3.58
N ALA A 23 -4.81 13.92 4.83
CA ALA A 23 -3.66 13.53 5.65
C ALA A 23 -3.38 12.03 5.60
N PHE A 24 -3.87 11.32 4.59
CA PHE A 24 -3.64 9.87 4.45
C PHE A 24 -2.14 9.54 4.39
N VAL A 25 -1.80 8.32 4.80
CA VAL A 25 -0.42 7.83 4.74
C VAL A 25 -0.22 7.01 3.48
N ASP A 26 0.73 7.43 2.64
CA ASP A 26 1.22 6.63 1.51
C ASP A 26 2.41 5.82 1.99
N MET A 27 2.24 4.50 2.10
CA MET A 27 3.29 3.61 2.63
C MET A 27 4.56 3.65 1.80
N ASP A 28 4.46 3.68 0.47
CA ASP A 28 5.65 3.71 -0.39
C ASP A 28 6.45 4.99 -0.18
N ALA A 29 5.78 6.13 -0.10
CA ALA A 29 6.44 7.40 0.18
C ALA A 29 7.11 7.41 1.55
N LEU A 30 6.44 6.85 2.56
CA LEU A 30 6.99 6.77 3.91
C LEU A 30 8.17 5.80 3.98
N LEU A 31 8.13 4.69 3.23
CA LEU A 31 9.26 3.77 3.14
C LEU A 31 10.49 4.44 2.53
N VAL A 32 10.32 5.17 1.44
CA VAL A 32 11.43 5.93 0.83
C VAL A 32 12.05 6.87 1.85
N GLN A 33 11.23 7.55 2.63
CA GLN A 33 11.71 8.47 3.66
C GLN A 33 12.47 7.74 4.76
N ARG A 34 11.95 6.61 5.27
CA ARG A 34 12.58 5.83 6.33
C ARG A 34 13.86 5.15 5.88
N LEU A 35 13.89 4.63 4.65
CA LEU A 35 15.05 3.93 4.10
C LEU A 35 16.10 4.89 3.57
N GLU A 36 15.77 6.16 3.43
CA GLU A 36 16.64 7.24 2.94
C GLU A 36 17.18 6.96 1.52
N MET A 37 16.41 6.22 0.72
CA MET A 37 16.75 5.91 -0.67
C MET A 37 15.49 5.49 -1.44
N PRO A 38 15.51 5.61 -2.79
CA PRO A 38 14.42 5.06 -3.60
C PRO A 38 14.28 3.55 -3.41
N ILE A 39 13.05 3.04 -3.60
CA ILE A 39 12.76 1.61 -3.43
C ILE A 39 13.63 0.76 -4.37
N SER A 40 13.82 1.19 -5.63
CA SER A 40 14.66 0.47 -6.59
C SER A 40 16.11 0.33 -6.11
N ASP A 41 16.65 1.36 -5.48
CA ASP A 41 18.01 1.34 -4.93
C ASP A 41 18.09 0.36 -3.75
N TYR A 42 17.08 0.33 -2.90
CA TYR A 42 17.03 -0.59 -1.78
C TYR A 42 17.00 -2.04 -2.26
N PHE A 43 16.16 -2.35 -3.26
CA PHE A 43 16.13 -3.68 -3.88
C PHE A 43 17.50 -4.09 -4.41
N ALA A 44 18.17 -3.20 -5.11
CA ALA A 44 19.48 -3.48 -5.69
C ALA A 44 20.55 -3.76 -4.62
N ARG A 45 20.49 -3.07 -3.47
CA ARG A 45 21.49 -3.18 -2.41
C ARG A 45 21.21 -4.30 -1.42
N PHE A 46 19.95 -4.46 -1.03
CA PHE A 46 19.57 -5.33 0.10
C PHE A 46 18.65 -6.47 -0.29
N GLY A 47 18.12 -6.46 -1.50
CA GLY A 47 17.25 -7.50 -2.03
C GLY A 47 15.79 -7.33 -1.63
N GLU A 48 14.93 -8.10 -2.33
CA GLU A 48 13.48 -8.03 -2.16
C GLU A 48 13.04 -8.49 -0.76
N GLU A 49 13.63 -9.56 -0.24
CA GLU A 49 13.24 -10.10 1.06
C GLU A 49 13.41 -9.07 2.18
N SER A 50 14.56 -8.36 2.18
CA SER A 50 14.80 -7.31 3.16
C SER A 50 13.80 -6.17 3.03
N PHE A 51 13.46 -5.77 1.79
CA PHE A 51 12.45 -4.74 1.56
C PHE A 51 11.08 -5.18 2.09
N ARG A 52 10.68 -6.42 1.83
CA ARG A 52 9.39 -6.94 2.30
C ARG A 52 9.31 -6.98 3.82
N GLN A 53 10.43 -7.25 4.51
CA GLN A 53 10.49 -7.17 5.97
C GLN A 53 10.24 -5.74 6.46
N GLN A 54 10.87 -4.76 5.83
CA GLN A 54 10.66 -3.34 6.19
C GLN A 54 9.22 -2.91 5.94
N GLU A 55 8.63 -3.35 4.84
CA GLU A 55 7.24 -3.07 4.51
C GLU A 55 6.28 -3.65 5.57
N SER A 56 6.52 -4.89 5.99
CA SER A 56 5.71 -5.54 7.02
C SER A 56 5.81 -4.84 8.38
N LEU A 57 7.01 -4.43 8.77
CA LEU A 57 7.23 -3.68 10.02
C LEU A 57 6.50 -2.34 9.98
N LEU A 58 6.56 -1.64 8.86
CA LEU A 58 5.86 -0.37 8.72
C LEU A 58 4.33 -0.56 8.77
N LEU A 59 3.81 -1.58 8.09
CA LEU A 59 2.37 -1.87 8.14
C LEU A 59 1.93 -2.13 9.58
N GLN A 60 2.68 -2.94 10.32
CA GLN A 60 2.37 -3.22 11.72
C GLN A 60 2.33 -1.94 12.56
N ASP A 61 3.35 -1.09 12.40
CA ASP A 61 3.42 0.20 13.12
C ASP A 61 2.21 1.08 12.81
N LEU A 62 1.85 1.19 11.53
CA LEU A 62 0.74 2.04 11.11
C LEU A 62 -0.61 1.52 11.59
N LEU A 63 -0.79 0.19 11.65
CA LEU A 63 -2.03 -0.40 12.17
C LEU A 63 -2.20 -0.18 13.67
N GLU A 64 -1.10 -0.03 14.41
CA GLU A 64 -1.10 0.26 15.85
C GLU A 64 -1.31 1.74 16.15
N GLN A 65 -1.06 2.62 15.19
CA GLN A 65 -1.23 4.07 15.34
C GLN A 65 -2.66 4.48 15.03
N GLU A 66 -3.05 5.67 15.49
CA GLU A 66 -4.33 6.28 15.16
C GLU A 66 -4.28 6.97 13.80
N THR A 67 -3.97 6.20 12.76
CA THR A 67 -3.94 6.67 11.38
C THR A 67 -5.32 6.46 10.75
N SER A 68 -5.83 7.50 10.07
CA SER A 68 -7.19 7.41 9.47
C SER A 68 -7.22 6.54 8.23
N VAL A 69 -6.31 6.77 7.29
CA VAL A 69 -6.28 6.10 5.99
C VAL A 69 -4.83 5.75 5.65
N ILE A 70 -4.62 4.52 5.21
CA ILE A 70 -3.31 4.01 4.79
C ILE A 70 -3.44 3.49 3.36
N ALA A 71 -2.63 4.02 2.45
CA ALA A 71 -2.50 3.47 1.10
C ALA A 71 -1.27 2.56 1.06
N THR A 72 -1.49 1.26 0.84
CA THR A 72 -0.41 0.27 0.84
C THR A 72 0.26 0.17 -0.52
N GLY A 73 1.46 -0.42 -0.55
CA GLY A 73 2.16 -0.74 -1.80
C GLY A 73 1.52 -1.92 -2.53
N GLY A 74 1.82 -2.05 -3.83
CA GLY A 74 1.21 -3.07 -4.69
C GLY A 74 1.51 -4.51 -4.28
N GLY A 75 2.62 -4.74 -3.56
CA GLY A 75 3.02 -6.08 -3.14
C GLY A 75 2.63 -6.45 -1.71
N ILE A 76 1.80 -5.64 -1.05
CA ILE A 76 1.51 -5.84 0.38
C ILE A 76 0.92 -7.22 0.69
N VAL A 77 0.13 -7.78 -0.22
CA VAL A 77 -0.56 -9.06 -0.01
C VAL A 77 0.30 -10.28 -0.34
N LEU A 78 1.52 -10.09 -0.83
CA LEU A 78 2.40 -11.21 -1.20
C LEU A 78 2.88 -12.00 0.01
N ARG A 79 3.03 -11.37 1.16
CA ARG A 79 3.50 -12.04 2.38
C ARG A 79 2.33 -12.49 3.27
N PRO A 80 2.39 -13.73 3.77
CA PRO A 80 1.36 -14.21 4.72
C PRO A 80 1.23 -13.34 5.97
N GLU A 81 2.34 -12.79 6.48
CA GLU A 81 2.35 -11.93 7.67
C GLU A 81 1.49 -10.69 7.45
N ASN A 82 1.59 -10.08 6.27
CA ASN A 82 0.78 -8.90 5.93
C ASN A 82 -0.68 -9.26 5.81
N ARG A 83 -1.00 -10.40 5.20
CA ARG A 83 -2.38 -10.86 5.09
C ARG A 83 -3.00 -11.12 6.47
N GLN A 84 -2.22 -11.66 7.40
CA GLN A 84 -2.66 -11.86 8.79
C GLN A 84 -2.95 -10.53 9.48
N LEU A 85 -2.07 -9.55 9.33
CA LEU A 85 -2.27 -8.21 9.88
C LEU A 85 -3.53 -7.56 9.32
N LEU A 86 -3.76 -7.67 8.01
CA LEU A 86 -4.92 -7.10 7.35
C LEU A 86 -6.22 -7.77 7.80
N LYS A 87 -6.22 -9.08 8.06
CA LYS A 87 -7.40 -9.78 8.55
C LYS A 87 -7.87 -9.27 9.91
N LYS A 88 -6.96 -8.78 10.73
CA LYS A 88 -7.30 -8.20 12.04
C LYS A 88 -7.86 -6.79 11.94
N ASN A 89 -7.63 -6.11 10.82
CA ASN A 89 -8.13 -4.76 10.62
C ASN A 89 -9.56 -4.82 10.06
N PRO A 90 -10.54 -4.13 10.66
CA PRO A 90 -11.94 -4.26 10.27
C PRO A 90 -12.31 -3.55 8.97
N CYS A 91 -11.50 -2.63 8.47
CA CYS A 91 -11.83 -1.87 7.28
C CYS A 91 -10.68 -1.86 6.28
N ASN A 92 -10.70 -2.85 5.37
CA ASN A 92 -9.77 -2.92 4.25
C ASN A 92 -10.55 -2.73 2.95
N ILE A 93 -10.08 -1.84 2.10
CA ILE A 93 -10.70 -1.54 0.81
C ILE A 93 -9.78 -2.07 -0.28
N TYR A 94 -10.26 -3.07 -1.02
CA TYR A 94 -9.51 -3.69 -2.11
C TYR A 94 -9.88 -3.02 -3.42
N LEU A 95 -8.90 -2.37 -4.05
CA LEU A 95 -9.08 -1.68 -5.31
C LEU A 95 -8.64 -2.58 -6.45
N GLN A 96 -9.55 -2.85 -7.38
CA GLN A 96 -9.26 -3.62 -8.58
C GLN A 96 -9.54 -2.76 -9.80
N ILE A 97 -8.63 -2.83 -10.77
CA ILE A 97 -8.86 -2.25 -12.09
C ILE A 97 -9.32 -3.37 -13.01
N ASP A 98 -10.52 -3.21 -13.57
CA ASP A 98 -10.99 -4.06 -14.66
C ASP A 98 -10.45 -3.47 -15.95
N PHE A 99 -9.35 -4.05 -16.46
CA PHE A 99 -8.69 -3.56 -17.66
C PHE A 99 -9.59 -3.60 -18.88
N ASP A 100 -10.48 -4.59 -18.98
CA ASP A 100 -11.42 -4.69 -20.10
C ASP A 100 -12.41 -3.52 -20.10
N ARG A 101 -12.95 -3.19 -18.94
CA ARG A 101 -13.83 -2.02 -18.80
C ARG A 101 -13.13 -0.72 -19.09
N LEU A 102 -11.91 -0.57 -18.58
CA LEU A 102 -11.12 0.61 -18.83
C LEU A 102 -10.81 0.76 -20.32
N TYR A 103 -10.43 -0.33 -20.97
CA TYR A 103 -10.16 -0.35 -22.39
C TYR A 103 -11.39 0.04 -23.21
N GLN A 104 -12.57 -0.50 -22.87
CA GLN A 104 -13.82 -0.15 -23.54
C GLN A 104 -14.16 1.32 -23.40
N ARG A 105 -13.94 1.91 -22.22
CA ARG A 105 -14.16 3.34 -22.00
C ARG A 105 -13.24 4.21 -22.83
N LEU A 106 -11.99 3.79 -23.01
CA LEU A 106 -11.01 4.53 -23.81
C LEU A 106 -11.27 4.36 -25.32
N ALA A 107 -11.88 3.24 -25.74
CA ALA A 107 -12.18 2.95 -27.13
C ALA A 107 -13.46 3.61 -27.64
N THR A 108 -14.30 4.08 -26.75
CA THR A 108 -15.53 4.82 -27.09
C THR A 108 -15.34 6.30 -26.89
#